data_6d046c57d9dee2fb714256ae4aad223c
#
_entry.id   6d046c57d9dee2fb714256ae4aad223c
#
_cell.length_a   1.000
_cell.length_b   1.000
_cell.length_c   1.000
_cell.angle_alpha   90.00
_cell.angle_beta   90.00
_cell.angle_gamma   90.00
#
_symmetry.space_group_name_H-M   'P 1'
#
loop_
_entity.id
_entity.type
_entity.pdbx_description
1 polymer ?
#
loop_
_entity_poly.entity_id
_entity_poly.type
_entity_poly.pdbx_seq_one_letter_code
_entity_poly.pdbx_strand_id
1 'polypeptide(L)'
;MEIAFLKYLFTKRNKSSIIILRVKNNFERYGRIISVKEATKNYINGGKGKTTMPLGRMFVLAFLAGMFIALAGTAATIASSTVTNSSVAKVITSLVFPAGLAMVIINGTELFTGNNLLIMPVLSKNITVGQMLKNWMVVYIGNFTGSIFVTGFFTLGNIYSMFNSSVAKSVISIATTKCNLSIQEMFFRAILCNILVCVAVMMAATSKTVGGKIIGLFLPIMVFVICGFEHSVANMSYISGGLFSKMAYGNLGLETAGLTWFNFIVKNLLVVTIGNIIGGCATGIAYWFSYYRKQD
;
A
#
# COMPACT_ATOMS: atom_id res chain seq x y z
N MET A 1 46.67 6.57 48.66
CA MET A 1 45.19 6.65 48.50
C MET A 1 44.78 7.49 47.28
N GLU A 2 45.43 8.62 47.03
CA GLU A 2 45.13 9.52 45.87
C GLU A 2 45.31 8.88 44.49
N ILE A 3 46.37 8.10 44.28
CA ILE A 3 46.64 7.47 42.97
C ILE A 3 45.58 6.44 42.61
N ALA A 4 45.02 5.72 43.58
CA ALA A 4 43.94 4.76 43.36
C ALA A 4 42.60 5.46 43.00
N PHE A 5 42.36 6.64 43.65
CA PHE A 5 41.18 7.46 43.39
C PHE A 5 41.23 8.12 42.01
N LEU A 6 42.38 8.62 41.60
CA LEU A 6 42.59 9.18 40.28
C LEU A 6 42.45 8.09 39.18
N LYS A 7 43.03 6.90 39.38
CA LYS A 7 42.80 5.77 38.46
C LYS A 7 41.33 5.39 38.36
N TYR A 8 40.57 5.38 39.45
CA TYR A 8 39.15 5.09 39.46
C TYR A 8 38.35 6.15 38.69
N LEU A 9 38.66 7.45 38.88
CA LEU A 9 38.02 8.56 38.14
C LEU A 9 38.33 8.51 36.64
N PHE A 10 39.56 8.24 36.26
CA PHE A 10 39.93 8.08 34.82
C PHE A 10 39.28 6.86 34.19
N THR A 11 39.15 5.74 34.89
CA THR A 11 38.48 4.54 34.38
C THR A 11 36.96 4.74 34.24
N LYS A 12 36.35 5.47 35.16
CA LYS A 12 34.91 5.79 35.15
C LYS A 12 34.58 6.81 34.05
N ARG A 13 35.48 7.81 33.84
CA ARG A 13 35.34 8.81 32.78
C ARG A 13 35.48 8.17 31.38
N ASN A 14 36.40 7.22 31.20
CA ASN A 14 36.53 6.47 29.95
C ASN A 14 35.32 5.55 29.66
N LYS A 15 34.77 4.87 30.66
CA LYS A 15 33.57 4.04 30.49
C LYS A 15 32.36 4.89 30.10
N SER A 16 32.16 6.05 30.74
CA SER A 16 31.07 6.97 30.38
C SER A 16 31.24 7.53 28.97
N SER A 17 32.45 7.91 28.58
CA SER A 17 32.75 8.37 27.24
C SER A 17 32.54 7.30 26.16
N ILE A 18 32.89 6.04 26.48
CA ILE A 18 32.65 4.89 25.60
C ILE A 18 31.16 4.58 25.51
N ILE A 19 30.42 4.70 26.58
CA ILE A 19 28.96 4.52 26.59
C ILE A 19 28.29 5.63 25.76
N ILE A 20 28.68 6.89 25.95
CA ILE A 20 28.16 8.03 25.18
C ILE A 20 28.48 7.88 23.69
N LEU A 21 29.72 7.49 23.35
CA LEU A 21 30.10 7.22 21.96
C LEU A 21 29.34 6.03 21.35
N ARG A 22 29.12 4.96 22.10
CA ARG A 22 28.28 3.83 21.67
C ARG A 22 26.81 4.23 21.49
N VAL A 23 26.26 5.01 22.41
CA VAL A 23 24.89 5.53 22.29
C VAL A 23 24.80 6.47 21.09
N LYS A 24 25.74 7.41 20.92
CA LYS A 24 25.79 8.32 19.78
C LYS A 24 25.95 7.56 18.45
N ASN A 25 26.86 6.60 18.36
CA ASN A 25 27.05 5.75 17.17
C ASN A 25 25.84 4.87 16.89
N ASN A 26 25.14 4.36 17.93
CA ASN A 26 23.90 3.64 17.76
C ASN A 26 22.77 4.58 17.31
N PHE A 27 22.63 5.79 17.89
CA PHE A 27 21.67 6.79 17.42
C PHE A 27 21.91 7.18 15.95
N GLU A 28 23.17 7.41 15.58
CA GLU A 28 23.54 7.68 14.17
C GLU A 28 23.32 6.47 13.25
N ARG A 29 23.43 5.25 13.76
CA ARG A 29 23.20 4.00 13.02
C ARG A 29 21.72 3.69 12.86
N TYR A 30 20.88 3.97 13.85
CA TYR A 30 19.44 3.71 13.86
C TYR A 30 18.61 4.86 13.30
N GLY A 31 19.09 6.10 13.34
CA GLY A 31 18.41 7.30 12.84
C GLY A 31 18.73 7.66 11.39
N ARG A 32 19.60 6.95 10.69
CA ARG A 32 20.02 7.31 9.34
C ARG A 32 18.91 7.03 8.33
N ILE A 33 18.32 8.12 7.84
CA ILE A 33 17.58 8.11 6.58
C ILE A 33 18.61 7.81 5.48
N ILE A 34 18.38 6.79 4.65
CA ILE A 34 19.20 6.56 3.46
C ILE A 34 18.74 7.51 2.35
N SER A 35 19.68 7.88 1.47
CA SER A 35 19.35 8.76 0.34
C SER A 35 18.36 8.08 -0.62
N VAL A 36 17.57 8.89 -1.33
CA VAL A 36 16.68 8.38 -2.38
C VAL A 36 17.46 7.58 -3.45
N LYS A 37 18.69 8.01 -3.76
CA LYS A 37 19.58 7.30 -4.67
C LYS A 37 19.91 5.88 -4.16
N GLU A 38 20.24 5.76 -2.88
CA GLU A 38 20.52 4.47 -2.25
C GLU A 38 19.26 3.59 -2.17
N ALA A 39 18.11 4.17 -1.82
CA ALA A 39 16.84 3.47 -1.81
C ALA A 39 16.46 2.93 -3.20
N THR A 40 16.66 3.73 -4.24
CA THR A 40 16.45 3.33 -5.65
C THR A 40 17.37 2.17 -6.03
N LYS A 41 18.65 2.24 -5.70
CA LYS A 41 19.62 1.16 -5.95
C LYS A 41 19.24 -0.12 -5.21
N ASN A 42 18.81 -0.01 -3.95
CA ASN A 42 18.39 -1.16 -3.15
C ASN A 42 17.13 -1.82 -3.73
N TYR A 43 16.16 -1.03 -4.19
CA TYR A 43 14.97 -1.55 -4.86
C TYR A 43 15.30 -2.31 -6.15
N ILE A 44 16.18 -1.73 -6.99
CA ILE A 44 16.66 -2.37 -8.24
C ILE A 44 17.34 -3.70 -7.94
N ASN A 45 18.23 -3.74 -6.96
CA ASN A 45 18.94 -4.95 -6.57
C ASN A 45 17.99 -6.02 -5.98
N GLY A 46 16.96 -5.60 -5.23
CA GLY A 46 15.94 -6.48 -4.66
C GLY A 46 14.97 -7.08 -5.69
N GLY A 47 14.86 -6.46 -6.88
CA GLY A 47 13.90 -6.87 -7.91
C GLY A 47 14.06 -8.31 -8.38
N LYS A 48 15.30 -8.82 -8.45
CA LYS A 48 15.57 -10.23 -8.79
C LYS A 48 14.93 -11.18 -7.77
N GLY A 49 15.06 -10.89 -6.48
CA GLY A 49 14.47 -11.71 -5.42
C GLY A 49 12.93 -11.79 -5.51
N LYS A 50 12.27 -10.68 -5.87
CA LYS A 50 10.82 -10.65 -6.07
C LYS A 50 10.37 -11.50 -7.26
N THR A 51 11.12 -11.52 -8.36
CA THR A 51 10.72 -12.19 -9.60
C THR A 51 11.17 -13.65 -9.69
N THR A 52 12.17 -14.06 -8.92
CA THR A 52 12.66 -15.47 -8.85
C THR A 52 12.05 -16.26 -7.69
N MET A 53 11.22 -15.63 -6.87
CA MET A 53 10.53 -16.30 -5.78
C MET A 53 9.65 -17.45 -6.30
N PRO A 54 9.59 -18.61 -5.60
CA PRO A 54 8.68 -19.71 -5.93
C PRO A 54 7.22 -19.21 -6.03
N LEU A 55 6.48 -19.69 -7.04
CA LEU A 55 5.12 -19.20 -7.32
C LEU A 55 4.17 -19.31 -6.13
N GLY A 56 4.19 -20.43 -5.41
CA GLY A 56 3.34 -20.61 -4.23
C GLY A 56 3.64 -19.58 -3.14
N ARG A 57 4.92 -19.30 -2.87
CA ARG A 57 5.32 -18.27 -1.91
C ARG A 57 4.90 -16.87 -2.37
N MET A 58 5.11 -16.56 -3.64
CA MET A 58 4.69 -15.28 -4.24
C MET A 58 3.17 -15.08 -4.12
N PHE A 59 2.40 -16.13 -4.43
CA PHE A 59 0.95 -16.09 -4.32
C PHE A 59 0.48 -15.88 -2.88
N VAL A 60 1.05 -16.61 -1.89
CA VAL A 60 0.68 -16.44 -0.47
C VAL A 60 0.99 -15.03 0.02
N LEU A 61 2.16 -14.48 -0.31
CA LEU A 61 2.50 -13.10 0.06
C LEU A 61 1.58 -12.09 -0.62
N ALA A 62 1.17 -12.34 -1.85
CA ALA A 62 0.20 -11.52 -2.55
C ALA A 62 -1.22 -11.62 -1.97
N PHE A 63 -1.65 -12.83 -1.61
CA PHE A 63 -2.91 -13.06 -0.92
C PHE A 63 -2.97 -12.27 0.40
N LEU A 64 -1.92 -12.33 1.21
CA LEU A 64 -1.82 -11.53 2.44
C LEU A 64 -1.88 -10.03 2.18
N ALA A 65 -1.21 -9.53 1.12
CA ALA A 65 -1.27 -8.11 0.78
C ALA A 65 -2.69 -7.68 0.40
N GLY A 66 -3.41 -8.48 -0.39
CA GLY A 66 -4.81 -8.26 -0.72
C GLY A 66 -5.71 -8.22 0.52
N MET A 67 -5.48 -9.16 1.46
CA MET A 67 -6.16 -9.16 2.76
C MET A 67 -5.89 -7.87 3.55
N PHE A 68 -4.65 -7.44 3.65
CA PHE A 68 -4.29 -6.24 4.43
C PHE A 68 -4.92 -4.97 3.86
N ILE A 69 -4.96 -4.82 2.54
CA ILE A 69 -5.65 -3.70 1.90
C ILE A 69 -7.16 -3.77 2.14
N ALA A 70 -7.76 -4.96 2.04
CA ALA A 70 -9.18 -5.16 2.28
C ALA A 70 -9.58 -4.87 3.74
N LEU A 71 -8.79 -5.35 4.71
CA LEU A 71 -9.00 -5.09 6.14
C LEU A 71 -8.96 -3.58 6.42
N ALA A 72 -7.93 -2.88 5.90
CA ALA A 72 -7.80 -1.44 6.11
C ALA A 72 -8.92 -0.64 5.41
N GLY A 73 -9.29 -1.01 4.18
CA GLY A 73 -10.40 -0.38 3.46
C GLY A 73 -11.74 -0.54 4.17
N THR A 74 -12.02 -1.75 4.67
CA THR A 74 -13.24 -1.99 5.46
C THR A 74 -13.21 -1.26 6.79
N ALA A 75 -12.09 -1.28 7.52
CA ALA A 75 -11.95 -0.53 8.77
C ALA A 75 -12.14 0.98 8.55
N ALA A 76 -11.61 1.53 7.47
CA ALA A 76 -11.79 2.93 7.10
C ALA A 76 -13.26 3.25 6.79
N THR A 77 -13.97 2.33 6.12
CA THR A 77 -15.41 2.48 5.85
C THR A 77 -16.22 2.39 7.13
N ILE A 78 -15.96 1.44 8.02
CA ILE A 78 -16.61 1.32 9.32
C ILE A 78 -16.44 2.61 10.12
N ALA A 79 -15.20 3.11 10.23
CA ALA A 79 -14.88 4.30 11.00
C ALA A 79 -15.60 5.58 10.51
N SER A 80 -15.98 5.62 9.23
CA SER A 80 -16.60 6.80 8.61
C SER A 80 -18.11 6.65 8.32
N SER A 81 -18.66 5.43 8.46
CA SER A 81 -20.00 5.08 7.98
C SER A 81 -21.15 5.83 8.63
N THR A 82 -20.98 6.35 9.84
CA THR A 82 -22.00 7.11 10.58
C THR A 82 -21.74 8.61 10.59
N VAL A 83 -20.64 9.08 9.96
CA VAL A 83 -20.27 10.48 9.90
C VAL A 83 -21.05 11.17 8.79
N THR A 84 -21.93 12.11 9.16
CA THR A 84 -22.82 12.82 8.23
C THR A 84 -22.11 13.89 7.39
N ASN A 85 -21.08 14.53 7.95
CA ASN A 85 -20.28 15.51 7.21
C ASN A 85 -19.28 14.78 6.27
N SER A 86 -19.50 14.92 4.96
CA SER A 86 -18.72 14.23 3.93
C SER A 86 -17.22 14.53 3.98
N SER A 87 -16.84 15.78 4.30
CA SER A 87 -15.42 16.15 4.41
C SER A 87 -14.75 15.48 5.61
N VAL A 88 -15.44 15.44 6.76
CA VAL A 88 -14.95 14.74 7.96
C VAL A 88 -14.87 13.24 7.73
N ALA A 89 -15.90 12.63 7.14
CA ALA A 89 -15.89 11.22 6.76
C ALA A 89 -14.69 10.89 5.86
N LYS A 90 -14.40 11.76 4.90
CA LYS A 90 -13.28 11.60 3.97
C LYS A 90 -11.93 11.69 4.69
N VAL A 91 -11.76 12.62 5.63
CA VAL A 91 -10.55 12.73 6.45
C VAL A 91 -10.36 11.49 7.31
N ILE A 92 -11.40 11.02 8.01
CA ILE A 92 -11.34 9.80 8.82
C ILE A 92 -10.91 8.60 7.97
N THR A 93 -11.55 8.39 6.81
CA THR A 93 -11.19 7.32 5.87
C THR A 93 -9.72 7.40 5.48
N SER A 94 -9.21 8.63 5.20
CA SER A 94 -7.83 8.86 4.76
C SER A 94 -6.79 8.66 5.86
N LEU A 95 -7.17 8.81 7.12
CA LEU A 95 -6.30 8.55 8.28
C LEU A 95 -6.20 7.04 8.60
N VAL A 96 -7.27 6.27 8.37
CA VAL A 96 -7.30 4.84 8.70
C VAL A 96 -6.72 3.97 7.59
N PHE A 97 -7.01 4.28 6.33
CA PHE A 97 -6.62 3.46 5.17
C PHE A 97 -5.12 3.20 5.02
N PRO A 98 -4.19 4.14 5.36
CA PRO A 98 -2.74 3.90 5.28
C PRO A 98 -2.24 2.68 6.07
N ALA A 99 -2.98 2.22 7.07
CA ALA A 99 -2.68 1.00 7.82
C ALA A 99 -2.53 -0.22 6.89
N GLY A 100 -3.26 -0.27 5.78
CA GLY A 100 -3.16 -1.33 4.79
C GLY A 100 -1.78 -1.42 4.16
N LEU A 101 -1.27 -0.30 3.64
CA LEU A 101 0.08 -0.27 3.07
C LEU A 101 1.16 -0.46 4.15
N ALA A 102 0.93 0.02 5.37
CA ALA A 102 1.85 -0.22 6.48
C ALA A 102 1.98 -1.73 6.77
N MET A 103 0.87 -2.46 6.85
CA MET A 103 0.90 -3.92 6.99
C MET A 103 1.62 -4.60 5.82
N VAL A 104 1.37 -4.16 4.59
CA VAL A 104 2.05 -4.70 3.39
C VAL A 104 3.56 -4.51 3.47
N ILE A 105 4.03 -3.30 3.74
CA ILE A 105 5.46 -2.95 3.74
C ILE A 105 6.21 -3.60 4.91
N ILE A 106 5.62 -3.59 6.10
CA ILE A 106 6.29 -4.11 7.31
C ILE A 106 6.37 -5.64 7.28
N ASN A 107 5.34 -6.32 6.76
CA ASN A 107 5.35 -7.78 6.64
C ASN A 107 6.06 -8.26 5.35
N GLY A 108 6.51 -7.37 4.47
CA GLY A 108 7.20 -7.75 3.24
C GLY A 108 6.32 -8.54 2.27
N THR A 109 5.03 -8.24 2.22
CA THR A 109 4.07 -8.88 1.32
C THR A 109 4.08 -8.25 -0.07
N GLU A 110 3.50 -8.93 -1.06
CA GLU A 110 3.59 -8.55 -2.47
C GLU A 110 2.32 -7.81 -2.93
N LEU A 111 2.43 -6.50 -3.17
CA LEU A 111 1.33 -5.67 -3.64
C LEU A 111 1.54 -5.27 -5.11
N PHE A 112 0.57 -5.57 -5.96
CA PHE A 112 0.64 -5.34 -7.41
C PHE A 112 1.01 -3.89 -7.77
N THR A 113 0.35 -2.93 -7.18
CA THR A 113 0.58 -1.50 -7.46
C THR A 113 1.98 -1.04 -7.07
N GLY A 114 2.51 -1.51 -5.94
CA GLY A 114 3.90 -1.26 -5.55
C GLY A 114 4.91 -1.99 -6.44
N ASN A 115 4.54 -3.16 -6.98
CA ASN A 115 5.38 -3.93 -7.88
C ASN A 115 5.45 -3.35 -9.31
N ASN A 116 4.68 -2.30 -9.64
CA ASN A 116 4.89 -1.56 -10.89
C ASN A 116 6.27 -0.87 -10.93
N LEU A 117 6.89 -0.62 -9.77
CA LEU A 117 8.28 -0.17 -9.67
C LEU A 117 9.31 -1.21 -10.17
N LEU A 118 8.91 -2.47 -10.47
CA LEU A 118 9.78 -3.45 -11.13
C LEU A 118 10.22 -3.04 -12.54
N ILE A 119 9.65 -1.99 -13.09
CA ILE A 119 10.18 -1.34 -14.29
C ILE A 119 11.63 -0.85 -14.08
N MET A 120 12.01 -0.43 -12.88
CA MET A 120 13.38 0.02 -12.59
C MET A 120 14.42 -1.10 -12.76
N PRO A 121 14.29 -2.30 -12.15
CA PRO A 121 15.21 -3.40 -12.41
C PRO A 121 15.14 -3.94 -13.85
N VAL A 122 14.03 -3.78 -14.58
CA VAL A 122 13.95 -4.08 -16.02
C VAL A 122 14.88 -3.11 -16.81
N LEU A 123 14.74 -1.82 -16.60
CA LEU A 123 15.56 -0.79 -17.26
C LEU A 123 17.05 -0.92 -16.91
N SER A 124 17.33 -1.45 -15.72
CA SER A 124 18.70 -1.74 -15.26
C SER A 124 19.23 -3.11 -15.74
N LYS A 125 18.45 -3.85 -16.53
CA LYS A 125 18.76 -5.20 -17.03
C LYS A 125 18.99 -6.25 -15.92
N ASN A 126 18.50 -6.01 -14.70
CA ASN A 126 18.61 -6.96 -13.58
C ASN A 126 17.55 -8.07 -13.68
N ILE A 127 16.44 -7.79 -14.33
CA ILE A 127 15.35 -8.73 -14.63
C ILE A 127 14.84 -8.51 -16.05
N THR A 128 14.15 -9.50 -16.61
CA THR A 128 13.49 -9.39 -17.92
C THR A 128 12.06 -8.86 -17.79
N VAL A 129 11.51 -8.34 -18.88
CA VAL A 129 10.09 -7.97 -18.97
C VAL A 129 9.19 -9.16 -18.65
N GLY A 130 9.52 -10.36 -19.17
CA GLY A 130 8.77 -11.58 -18.89
C GLY A 130 8.72 -11.94 -17.40
N GLN A 131 9.82 -11.75 -16.67
CA GLN A 131 9.87 -11.93 -15.22
C GLN A 131 9.00 -10.92 -14.49
N MET A 132 9.00 -9.65 -14.89
CA MET A 132 8.14 -8.61 -14.35
C MET A 132 6.66 -8.94 -14.58
N LEU A 133 6.27 -9.28 -15.80
CA LEU A 133 4.88 -9.61 -16.15
C LEU A 133 4.39 -10.86 -15.40
N LYS A 134 5.23 -11.89 -15.27
CA LYS A 134 4.93 -13.08 -14.46
C LYS A 134 4.67 -12.70 -13.00
N ASN A 135 5.51 -11.85 -12.40
CA ASN A 135 5.30 -11.37 -11.03
C ASN A 135 3.97 -10.60 -10.94
N TRP A 136 3.72 -9.67 -11.85
CA TRP A 136 2.49 -8.88 -11.84
C TRP A 136 1.23 -9.76 -11.92
N MET A 137 1.22 -10.76 -12.79
CA MET A 137 0.08 -11.68 -12.95
C MET A 137 -0.20 -12.45 -11.65
N VAL A 138 0.83 -13.11 -11.09
CA VAL A 138 0.67 -13.91 -9.86
C VAL A 138 0.25 -13.02 -8.69
N VAL A 139 0.88 -11.86 -8.55
CA VAL A 139 0.60 -10.92 -7.47
C VAL A 139 -0.79 -10.32 -7.60
N TYR A 140 -1.23 -9.99 -8.82
CA TYR A 140 -2.57 -9.46 -9.07
C TYR A 140 -3.66 -10.46 -8.67
N ILE A 141 -3.50 -11.73 -9.08
CA ILE A 141 -4.45 -12.81 -8.73
C ILE A 141 -4.44 -13.05 -7.22
N GLY A 142 -3.27 -13.07 -6.58
CA GLY A 142 -3.17 -13.21 -5.13
C GLY A 142 -3.83 -12.05 -4.38
N ASN A 143 -3.60 -10.80 -4.80
CA ASN A 143 -4.27 -9.64 -4.19
C ASN A 143 -5.79 -9.72 -4.38
N PHE A 144 -6.26 -10.12 -5.56
CA PHE A 144 -7.69 -10.29 -5.83
C PHE A 144 -8.33 -11.34 -4.91
N THR A 145 -7.74 -12.53 -4.83
CA THR A 145 -8.26 -13.61 -3.99
C THR A 145 -8.24 -13.27 -2.51
N GLY A 146 -7.17 -12.58 -2.03
CA GLY A 146 -7.09 -12.10 -0.64
C GLY A 146 -8.14 -11.05 -0.32
N SER A 147 -8.43 -10.15 -1.25
CA SER A 147 -9.47 -9.13 -1.09
C SER A 147 -10.87 -9.75 -1.02
N ILE A 148 -11.20 -10.66 -1.94
CA ILE A 148 -12.48 -11.40 -1.97
C ILE A 148 -12.67 -12.22 -0.68
N PHE A 149 -11.60 -12.90 -0.24
CA PHE A 149 -11.63 -13.68 1.01
C PHE A 149 -12.06 -12.83 2.19
N VAL A 150 -11.41 -11.68 2.41
CA VAL A 150 -11.73 -10.79 3.53
C VAL A 150 -13.16 -10.28 3.44
N THR A 151 -13.59 -9.77 2.28
CA THR A 151 -14.95 -9.21 2.12
C THR A 151 -16.03 -10.26 2.26
N GLY A 152 -15.77 -11.49 1.82
CA GLY A 152 -16.65 -12.64 2.09
C GLY A 152 -16.79 -12.94 3.59
N PHE A 153 -15.66 -12.98 4.32
CA PHE A 153 -15.68 -13.19 5.77
C PHE A 153 -16.36 -12.06 6.54
N PHE A 154 -16.20 -10.81 6.12
CA PHE A 154 -16.91 -9.68 6.71
C PHE A 154 -18.44 -9.80 6.52
N THR A 155 -18.87 -10.29 5.36
CA THR A 155 -20.29 -10.55 5.08
C THR A 155 -20.82 -11.71 5.93
N LEU A 156 -20.13 -12.87 5.92
CA LEU A 156 -20.52 -14.05 6.69
C LEU A 156 -20.47 -13.81 8.20
N GLY A 157 -19.50 -13.02 8.68
CA GLY A 157 -19.39 -12.61 10.08
C GLY A 157 -20.37 -11.50 10.47
N ASN A 158 -21.27 -11.08 9.56
CA ASN A 158 -22.28 -10.04 9.76
C ASN A 158 -21.70 -8.68 10.20
N ILE A 159 -20.43 -8.39 9.87
CA ILE A 159 -19.76 -7.14 10.24
C ILE A 159 -20.39 -5.93 9.54
N TYR A 160 -20.88 -6.12 8.32
CA TYR A 160 -21.51 -5.03 7.58
C TYR A 160 -22.87 -4.60 8.14
N SER A 161 -23.50 -5.39 9.03
CA SER A 161 -24.74 -4.99 9.73
C SER A 161 -24.54 -3.95 10.84
N MET A 162 -23.27 -3.66 11.22
CA MET A 162 -22.97 -2.71 12.29
C MET A 162 -23.67 -1.36 12.07
N PHE A 163 -23.98 -0.70 13.19
CA PHE A 163 -24.64 0.62 13.22
C PHE A 163 -25.96 0.63 12.44
N ASN A 164 -26.83 -0.35 12.70
CA ASN A 164 -28.13 -0.50 12.00
C ASN A 164 -27.95 -0.53 10.47
N SER A 165 -27.00 -1.34 9.99
CA SER A 165 -26.64 -1.50 8.57
C SER A 165 -26.06 -0.25 7.88
N SER A 166 -25.64 0.77 8.65
CA SER A 166 -25.00 1.94 8.07
C SER A 166 -23.68 1.58 7.36
N VAL A 167 -22.96 0.58 7.88
CA VAL A 167 -21.75 0.08 7.21
C VAL A 167 -22.10 -0.56 5.87
N ALA A 168 -23.11 -1.44 5.80
CA ALA A 168 -23.55 -2.04 4.54
C ALA A 168 -24.00 -0.98 3.52
N LYS A 169 -24.75 0.04 3.96
CA LYS A 169 -25.15 1.17 3.10
C LYS A 169 -23.92 1.88 2.52
N SER A 170 -22.92 2.17 3.36
CA SER A 170 -21.69 2.84 2.93
C SER A 170 -20.90 2.00 1.93
N VAL A 171 -20.74 0.70 2.20
CA VAL A 171 -19.99 -0.23 1.32
C VAL A 171 -20.69 -0.36 -0.04
N ILE A 172 -22.04 -0.51 -0.07
CA ILE A 172 -22.83 -0.57 -1.30
C ILE A 172 -22.71 0.75 -2.08
N SER A 173 -22.85 1.90 -1.41
CA SER A 173 -22.75 3.22 -2.03
C SER A 173 -21.38 3.46 -2.67
N ILE A 174 -20.29 3.16 -1.95
CA ILE A 174 -18.91 3.28 -2.46
C ILE A 174 -18.73 2.39 -3.71
N ALA A 175 -19.14 1.14 -3.63
CA ALA A 175 -19.03 0.19 -4.73
C ALA A 175 -19.82 0.63 -5.97
N THR A 176 -21.05 1.11 -5.77
CA THR A 176 -21.90 1.63 -6.85
C THR A 176 -21.27 2.84 -7.51
N THR A 177 -20.77 3.79 -6.74
CA THR A 177 -20.07 4.98 -7.25
C THR A 177 -18.88 4.56 -8.11
N LYS A 178 -18.05 3.63 -7.64
CA LYS A 178 -16.86 3.15 -8.37
C LYS A 178 -17.21 2.43 -9.68
N CYS A 179 -18.29 1.66 -9.72
CA CYS A 179 -18.76 1.01 -10.94
C CYS A 179 -19.36 2.00 -11.96
N ASN A 180 -19.85 3.15 -11.51
CA ASN A 180 -20.51 4.14 -12.34
C ASN A 180 -19.61 5.29 -12.84
N LEU A 181 -18.37 5.38 -12.35
CA LEU A 181 -17.39 6.33 -12.91
C LEU A 181 -17.27 6.15 -14.44
N SER A 182 -17.05 7.24 -15.15
CA SER A 182 -16.69 7.19 -16.56
C SER A 182 -15.31 6.56 -16.75
N ILE A 183 -15.06 6.01 -17.94
CA ILE A 183 -13.74 5.42 -18.28
C ILE A 183 -12.62 6.46 -18.10
N GLN A 184 -12.88 7.71 -18.52
CA GLN A 184 -11.94 8.81 -18.38
C GLN A 184 -11.60 9.10 -16.90
N GLU A 185 -12.61 9.19 -16.04
CA GLU A 185 -12.39 9.40 -14.59
C GLU A 185 -11.60 8.26 -13.97
N MET A 186 -11.99 7.01 -14.23
CA MET A 186 -11.27 5.83 -13.71
C MET A 186 -9.81 5.87 -14.12
N PHE A 187 -9.52 6.13 -15.39
CA PHE A 187 -8.20 6.10 -15.98
C PHE A 187 -7.26 7.16 -15.36
N PHE A 188 -7.66 8.42 -15.35
CA PHE A 188 -6.81 9.49 -14.83
C PHE A 188 -6.66 9.43 -13.31
N ARG A 189 -7.73 9.11 -12.57
CA ARG A 189 -7.66 8.88 -11.13
C ARG A 189 -6.74 7.70 -10.78
N ALA A 190 -6.70 6.68 -11.62
CA ALA A 190 -5.82 5.52 -11.43
C ALA A 190 -4.34 5.86 -11.66
N ILE A 191 -4.01 6.67 -12.67
CA ILE A 191 -2.64 7.15 -12.90
C ILE A 191 -2.14 7.92 -11.67
N LEU A 192 -2.90 8.92 -11.22
CA LEU A 192 -2.54 9.75 -10.08
C LEU A 192 -2.43 8.93 -8.78
N CYS A 193 -3.31 7.95 -8.60
CA CYS A 193 -3.25 7.04 -7.47
C CYS A 193 -1.90 6.31 -7.40
N ASN A 194 -1.50 5.67 -8.49
CA ASN A 194 -0.32 4.82 -8.42
C ASN A 194 1.00 5.57 -8.48
N ILE A 195 1.00 6.83 -8.92
CA ILE A 195 2.12 7.74 -8.67
C ILE A 195 2.33 7.87 -7.15
N LEU A 196 1.27 8.16 -6.39
CA LEU A 196 1.36 8.33 -4.93
C LEU A 196 1.69 7.03 -4.19
N VAL A 197 1.15 5.88 -4.62
CA VAL A 197 1.48 4.58 -4.03
C VAL A 197 2.97 4.26 -4.24
N CYS A 198 3.51 4.47 -5.43
CA CYS A 198 4.92 4.24 -5.73
C CYS A 198 5.83 5.22 -4.97
N VAL A 199 5.43 6.49 -4.84
CA VAL A 199 6.11 7.47 -3.98
C VAL A 199 6.10 7.00 -2.52
N ALA A 200 4.96 6.51 -2.00
CA ALA A 200 4.86 5.98 -0.64
C ALA A 200 5.81 4.80 -0.40
N VAL A 201 5.91 3.87 -1.35
CA VAL A 201 6.85 2.74 -1.29
C VAL A 201 8.30 3.24 -1.25
N MET A 202 8.66 4.22 -2.09
CA MET A 202 10.01 4.78 -2.13
C MET A 202 10.32 5.60 -0.88
N MET A 203 9.38 6.39 -0.36
CA MET A 203 9.55 7.10 0.91
C MET A 203 9.75 6.13 2.08
N ALA A 204 8.96 5.05 2.17
CA ALA A 204 9.16 4.01 3.17
C ALA A 204 10.53 3.32 3.03
N ALA A 205 11.01 3.14 1.79
CA ALA A 205 12.31 2.53 1.51
C ALA A 205 13.49 3.39 1.97
N THR A 206 13.32 4.70 2.16
CA THR A 206 14.37 5.58 2.70
C THR A 206 14.58 5.42 4.21
N SER A 207 13.69 4.74 4.94
CA SER A 207 13.80 4.52 6.38
C SER A 207 14.24 3.10 6.73
N LYS A 208 15.09 2.99 7.76
CA LYS A 208 15.53 1.72 8.36
C LYS A 208 14.68 1.30 9.57
N THR A 209 13.83 2.18 10.07
CA THR A 209 12.99 1.91 11.25
C THR A 209 11.54 1.66 10.86
N VAL A 210 10.84 0.83 11.64
CA VAL A 210 9.41 0.55 11.42
C VAL A 210 8.59 1.85 11.46
N GLY A 211 8.79 2.68 12.49
CA GLY A 211 8.09 3.97 12.63
C GLY A 211 8.35 4.91 11.46
N GLY A 212 9.61 5.03 11.03
CA GLY A 212 9.97 5.87 9.89
C GLY A 212 9.38 5.38 8.55
N LYS A 213 9.26 4.06 8.36
CA LYS A 213 8.55 3.51 7.18
C LYS A 213 7.07 3.87 7.21
N ILE A 214 6.42 3.72 8.37
CA ILE A 214 4.99 4.05 8.53
C ILE A 214 4.75 5.54 8.25
N ILE A 215 5.56 6.43 8.83
CA ILE A 215 5.44 7.88 8.61
C ILE A 215 5.68 8.21 7.13
N GLY A 216 6.70 7.60 6.49
CA GLY A 216 7.04 7.86 5.10
C GLY A 216 5.93 7.50 4.12
N LEU A 217 5.23 6.39 4.33
CA LEU A 217 4.12 5.98 3.46
C LEU A 217 2.80 6.70 3.76
N PHE A 218 2.63 7.22 4.98
CA PHE A 218 1.34 7.69 5.47
C PHE A 218 0.78 8.85 4.64
N LEU A 219 1.58 9.90 4.45
CA LEU A 219 1.12 11.11 3.77
C LEU A 219 0.71 10.89 2.31
N PRO A 220 1.50 10.21 1.44
CA PRO A 220 1.06 9.98 0.07
C PRO A 220 -0.22 9.13 -0.01
N ILE A 221 -0.38 8.15 0.89
CA ILE A 221 -1.58 7.32 0.93
C ILE A 221 -2.79 8.13 1.42
N MET A 222 -2.61 8.96 2.44
CA MET A 222 -3.65 9.87 2.90
C MET A 222 -4.13 10.79 1.77
N VAL A 223 -3.21 11.37 1.01
CA VAL A 223 -3.53 12.27 -0.12
C VAL A 223 -4.36 11.54 -1.18
N PHE A 224 -3.95 10.34 -1.62
CA PHE A 224 -4.72 9.66 -2.65
C PHE A 224 -6.14 9.29 -2.20
N VAL A 225 -6.33 8.94 -0.91
CA VAL A 225 -7.66 8.64 -0.36
C VAL A 225 -8.53 9.89 -0.29
N ILE A 226 -7.98 11.01 0.19
CA ILE A 226 -8.70 12.29 0.22
C ILE A 226 -9.14 12.70 -1.18
N CYS A 227 -8.26 12.61 -2.17
CA CYS A 227 -8.56 13.00 -3.55
C CYS A 227 -9.51 12.02 -4.27
N GLY A 228 -9.84 10.87 -3.67
CA GLY A 228 -10.73 9.90 -4.29
C GLY A 228 -10.14 9.25 -5.54
N PHE A 229 -8.83 9.00 -5.53
CA PHE A 229 -8.15 8.33 -6.63
C PHE A 229 -8.45 6.83 -6.65
N GLU A 230 -8.25 6.20 -7.81
CA GLU A 230 -8.67 4.81 -8.06
C GLU A 230 -7.48 3.84 -7.95
N HIS A 231 -7.57 2.93 -6.98
CA HIS A 231 -6.57 1.91 -6.70
C HIS A 231 -7.13 0.53 -7.01
N SER A 232 -6.56 -0.19 -7.98
CA SER A 232 -7.08 -1.48 -8.43
C SER A 232 -7.27 -2.49 -7.30
N VAL A 233 -6.26 -2.68 -6.44
CA VAL A 233 -6.34 -3.64 -5.33
C VAL A 233 -7.34 -3.20 -4.25
N ALA A 234 -7.46 -1.90 -3.97
CA ALA A 234 -8.51 -1.41 -3.07
C ALA A 234 -9.91 -1.61 -3.68
N ASN A 235 -10.05 -1.41 -5.00
CA ASN A 235 -11.32 -1.65 -5.69
C ASN A 235 -11.72 -3.14 -5.66
N MET A 236 -10.75 -4.06 -5.65
CA MET A 236 -11.03 -5.50 -5.44
C MET A 236 -11.82 -5.73 -4.16
N SER A 237 -11.52 -5.01 -3.07
CA SER A 237 -12.23 -5.14 -1.81
C SER A 237 -13.48 -4.26 -1.74
N TYR A 238 -13.42 -2.99 -2.16
CA TYR A 238 -14.57 -2.10 -2.08
C TYR A 238 -15.74 -2.59 -2.91
N ILE A 239 -15.49 -3.02 -4.15
CA ILE A 239 -16.57 -3.40 -5.05
C ILE A 239 -17.09 -4.80 -4.71
N SER A 240 -16.22 -5.78 -4.41
CA SER A 240 -16.68 -7.10 -3.96
C SER A 240 -17.45 -7.03 -2.64
N GLY A 241 -16.98 -6.21 -1.69
CA GLY A 241 -17.70 -5.95 -0.44
C GLY A 241 -19.10 -5.39 -0.68
N GLY A 242 -19.24 -4.44 -1.63
CA GLY A 242 -20.55 -3.90 -2.02
C GLY A 242 -21.46 -4.95 -2.67
N LEU A 243 -20.92 -5.79 -3.54
CA LEU A 243 -21.65 -6.89 -4.17
C LEU A 243 -22.13 -7.91 -3.15
N PHE A 244 -21.26 -8.35 -2.24
CA PHE A 244 -21.63 -9.28 -1.18
C PHE A 244 -22.62 -8.65 -0.18
N SER A 245 -22.45 -7.37 0.18
CA SER A 245 -23.41 -6.66 1.04
C SER A 245 -24.76 -6.54 0.39
N LYS A 246 -24.83 -6.22 -0.91
CA LYS A 246 -26.07 -6.18 -1.67
C LYS A 246 -26.77 -7.55 -1.70
N MET A 247 -26.00 -8.64 -1.85
CA MET A 247 -26.56 -10.00 -1.82
C MET A 247 -27.09 -10.38 -0.44
N ALA A 248 -26.43 -10.00 0.64
CA ALA A 248 -26.78 -10.40 2.00
C ALA A 248 -27.87 -9.52 2.64
N TYR A 249 -27.85 -8.22 2.35
CA TYR A 249 -28.73 -7.23 3.02
C TYR A 249 -29.74 -6.55 2.08
N GLY A 250 -29.73 -6.89 0.77
CA GLY A 250 -30.51 -6.19 -0.24
C GLY A 250 -29.97 -4.80 -0.57
N ASN A 251 -30.78 -4.00 -1.27
CA ASN A 251 -30.36 -2.66 -1.70
C ASN A 251 -30.37 -1.61 -0.58
N LEU A 252 -31.01 -1.89 0.56
CA LEU A 252 -31.16 -0.99 1.72
C LEU A 252 -31.70 0.41 1.37
N GLY A 253 -32.54 0.50 0.32
CA GLY A 253 -33.10 1.76 -0.19
C GLY A 253 -32.12 2.58 -1.06
N LEU A 254 -31.01 2.01 -1.47
CA LEU A 254 -30.02 2.67 -2.32
C LEU A 254 -30.26 2.35 -3.80
N GLU A 255 -29.97 3.31 -4.68
CA GLU A 255 -29.79 3.05 -6.11
C GLU A 255 -28.50 2.25 -6.31
N THR A 256 -28.63 1.08 -6.95
CA THR A 256 -27.51 0.15 -7.17
C THR A 256 -27.30 -0.22 -8.64
N ALA A 257 -27.88 0.58 -9.56
CA ALA A 257 -27.63 0.40 -10.98
C ALA A 257 -26.14 0.47 -11.27
N GLY A 258 -25.69 -0.44 -12.12
CA GLY A 258 -24.26 -0.56 -12.46
C GLY A 258 -23.43 -1.37 -11.48
N LEU A 259 -23.86 -1.66 -10.25
CA LEU A 259 -23.15 -2.53 -9.32
C LEU A 259 -23.37 -4.00 -9.71
N THR A 260 -22.51 -4.49 -10.59
CA THR A 260 -22.51 -5.86 -11.14
C THR A 260 -21.11 -6.43 -11.17
N TRP A 261 -20.98 -7.76 -11.16
CA TRP A 261 -19.68 -8.44 -11.34
C TRP A 261 -19.02 -8.09 -12.69
N PHE A 262 -19.81 -7.92 -13.77
CA PHE A 262 -19.30 -7.51 -15.06
C PHE A 262 -18.67 -6.12 -15.01
N ASN A 263 -19.38 -5.12 -14.50
CA ASN A 263 -18.84 -3.77 -14.36
C ASN A 263 -17.65 -3.71 -13.41
N PHE A 264 -17.64 -4.52 -12.37
CA PHE A 264 -16.49 -4.65 -11.46
C PHE A 264 -15.24 -5.11 -12.21
N ILE A 265 -15.31 -6.27 -12.88
CA ILE A 265 -14.14 -6.91 -13.47
C ILE A 265 -13.74 -6.24 -14.77
N VAL A 266 -14.71 -6.03 -15.68
CA VAL A 266 -14.42 -5.59 -17.06
C VAL A 266 -14.33 -4.07 -17.15
N LYS A 267 -15.28 -3.34 -16.57
CA LYS A 267 -15.28 -1.88 -16.68
C LYS A 267 -14.29 -1.23 -15.69
N ASN A 268 -14.39 -1.55 -14.39
CA ASN A 268 -13.59 -0.88 -13.36
C ASN A 268 -12.17 -1.43 -13.28
N LEU A 269 -12.01 -2.72 -12.95
CA LEU A 269 -10.66 -3.26 -12.67
C LEU A 269 -9.74 -3.17 -13.90
N LEU A 270 -10.22 -3.45 -15.11
CA LEU A 270 -9.39 -3.38 -16.30
C LEU A 270 -8.84 -1.96 -16.52
N VAL A 271 -9.72 -0.95 -16.51
CA VAL A 271 -9.34 0.45 -16.76
C VAL A 271 -8.43 0.98 -15.65
N VAL A 272 -8.81 0.73 -14.39
CA VAL A 272 -8.04 1.17 -13.22
C VAL A 272 -6.66 0.50 -13.17
N THR A 273 -6.58 -0.78 -13.52
CA THR A 273 -5.30 -1.51 -13.55
C THR A 273 -4.36 -0.92 -14.59
N ILE A 274 -4.84 -0.62 -15.80
CA ILE A 274 -4.03 0.01 -16.86
C ILE A 274 -3.53 1.38 -16.38
N GLY A 275 -4.40 2.22 -15.81
CA GLY A 275 -4.00 3.51 -15.27
C GLY A 275 -2.96 3.38 -14.14
N ASN A 276 -3.15 2.42 -13.22
CA ASN A 276 -2.17 2.17 -12.15
C ASN A 276 -0.81 1.71 -12.72
N ILE A 277 -0.78 0.83 -13.73
CA ILE A 277 0.47 0.43 -14.38
C ILE A 277 1.20 1.66 -14.95
N ILE A 278 0.49 2.51 -15.68
CA ILE A 278 1.06 3.70 -16.29
C ILE A 278 1.64 4.63 -15.21
N GLY A 279 0.87 4.96 -14.18
CA GLY A 279 1.32 5.84 -13.09
C GLY A 279 2.52 5.27 -12.33
N GLY A 280 2.49 3.98 -12.01
CA GLY A 280 3.57 3.31 -11.30
C GLY A 280 4.83 3.17 -12.14
N CYS A 281 4.72 2.78 -13.41
CA CYS A 281 5.86 2.71 -14.33
C CYS A 281 6.46 4.10 -14.59
N ALA A 282 5.65 5.12 -14.80
CA ALA A 282 6.13 6.49 -14.99
C ALA A 282 6.94 6.96 -13.77
N THR A 283 6.44 6.70 -12.56
CA THR A 283 7.17 6.98 -11.32
C THR A 283 8.48 6.21 -11.25
N GLY A 284 8.47 4.90 -11.53
CA GLY A 284 9.68 4.07 -11.55
C GLY A 284 10.71 4.55 -12.58
N ILE A 285 10.28 4.91 -13.79
CA ILE A 285 11.14 5.47 -14.83
C ILE A 285 11.79 6.77 -14.35
N ALA A 286 11.00 7.67 -13.74
CA ALA A 286 11.50 8.94 -13.20
C ALA A 286 12.57 8.72 -12.12
N TYR A 287 12.35 7.80 -11.17
CA TYR A 287 13.35 7.45 -10.15
C TYR A 287 14.61 6.82 -10.76
N TRP A 288 14.45 5.88 -11.70
CA TRP A 288 15.56 5.25 -12.38
C TRP A 288 16.40 6.28 -13.14
N PHE A 289 15.78 7.13 -13.92
CA PHE A 289 16.44 8.17 -14.69
C PHE A 289 17.20 9.16 -13.80
N SER A 290 16.57 9.65 -12.73
CA SER A 290 17.11 10.70 -11.88
C SER A 290 18.22 10.21 -10.93
N TYR A 291 18.15 8.95 -10.47
CA TYR A 291 19.00 8.48 -9.37
C TYR A 291 19.88 7.28 -9.71
N TYR A 292 19.64 6.56 -10.80
CA TYR A 292 20.36 5.34 -11.11
C TYR A 292 21.07 5.36 -12.47
N ARG A 293 20.45 5.90 -13.51
CA ARG A 293 21.04 6.00 -14.84
C ARG A 293 22.36 6.77 -14.74
N LYS A 294 23.44 6.21 -15.30
CA LYS A 294 24.71 6.95 -15.46
C LYS A 294 24.44 8.13 -16.39
N GLN A 295 24.81 9.32 -15.95
CA GLN A 295 24.91 10.47 -16.85
C GLN A 295 26.22 10.25 -17.60
N ASP A 296 26.15 10.03 -18.91
CA ASP A 296 27.29 10.03 -19.81
C ASP A 296 27.87 11.45 -19.89
#